data_a2019e9d6bd2980993224d5ce761ed53
#
_entry.id   a2019e9d6bd2980993224d5ce761ed53
#
_cell.length_a   1.000
_cell.length_b   1.000
_cell.length_c   1.000
_cell.angle_alpha   90.00
_cell.angle_beta   90.00
_cell.angle_gamma   90.00
#
_symmetry.space_group_name_H-M   'P 1'
#
loop_
_entity.id
_entity.type
_entity.pdbx_description
1 polymer ?
#
loop_
_entity_poly.entity_id
_entity_poly.type
_entity_poly.pdbx_seq_one_letter_code
_entity_poly.pdbx_strand_id
1 'polypeptide(L)'
;GNKNFSGFKLFGSTNINNLSPISEKYKGKTPEINLNNGKNLTIIIFSHGTTRPQKKEKCTKSYNKIPDSLRVLATINNTYFYYLCSKAVDGGKIGSYIYKRKKEINVVLDQLISVGVKPKNIFLAGHSAGGWTSLMMMDEVEKKFNSAIVFAPAFAGPRSEINKYPKWRKEERPRQVKKMTEVKVIKALIFAYEDDRFNRPEELMFIKEQYPNTVEMVNYNCGKGHNTGYNDCKISDTKKIIKRYLENQK
;
A
#
# COMPACT_ATOMS: atom_id res chain seq x y z
N GLY A 1 18.03 -6.25 -18.17
CA GLY A 1 18.32 -6.41 -16.76
C GLY A 1 17.07 -6.60 -15.92
N ASN A 2 17.18 -7.18 -14.75
CA ASN A 2 16.08 -7.32 -13.82
C ASN A 2 15.71 -5.95 -13.23
N LYS A 3 14.49 -5.47 -13.51
CA LYS A 3 13.97 -4.19 -13.02
C LYS A 3 13.13 -4.32 -11.74
N ASN A 4 13.14 -5.49 -11.10
CA ASN A 4 12.41 -5.77 -9.87
C ASN A 4 13.25 -5.41 -8.64
N PHE A 5 13.31 -4.13 -8.31
CA PHE A 5 14.01 -3.67 -7.12
C PHE A 5 13.24 -2.56 -6.41
N SER A 6 13.47 -2.48 -5.11
CA SER A 6 12.86 -1.46 -4.25
C SER A 6 13.71 -0.20 -4.22
N GLY A 7 13.08 0.94 -3.96
CA GLY A 7 13.79 2.20 -3.80
C GLY A 7 12.90 3.42 -3.90
N PHE A 8 13.48 4.59 -3.70
CA PHE A 8 12.77 5.85 -3.86
C PHE A 8 12.41 6.10 -5.32
N LYS A 9 11.17 6.57 -5.53
CA LYS A 9 10.67 6.92 -6.86
C LYS A 9 10.77 8.41 -7.10
N LEU A 10 11.18 8.75 -8.34
CA LEU A 10 11.20 10.10 -8.86
C LEU A 10 9.96 10.33 -9.71
N PHE A 11 9.30 11.48 -9.51
CA PHE A 11 8.13 11.86 -10.29
C PHE A 11 8.32 13.26 -10.88
N GLY A 12 8.46 13.33 -12.20
CA GLY A 12 8.50 14.59 -12.95
C GLY A 12 9.52 15.59 -12.41
N SER A 13 9.05 16.80 -12.15
CA SER A 13 9.87 17.91 -11.64
C SER A 13 10.09 17.91 -10.12
N THR A 14 9.73 16.87 -9.42
CA THR A 14 9.91 16.79 -7.97
C THR A 14 11.39 16.90 -7.64
N ASN A 15 11.76 17.94 -6.90
CA ASN A 15 13.12 18.15 -6.48
C ASN A 15 13.46 17.24 -5.32
N ILE A 16 14.31 16.24 -5.59
CA ILE A 16 14.73 15.25 -4.60
C ILE A 16 16.24 15.26 -4.42
N ASN A 17 16.86 16.44 -4.53
CA ASN A 17 18.32 16.59 -4.47
C ASN A 17 18.96 15.93 -3.23
N ASN A 18 18.17 15.69 -2.19
CA ASN A 18 18.61 15.14 -0.92
C ASN A 18 18.36 13.64 -0.78
N LEU A 19 17.81 12.98 -1.82
CA LEU A 19 17.58 11.55 -1.81
C LEU A 19 18.47 10.84 -2.81
N SER A 20 19.02 9.72 -2.40
CA SER A 20 19.71 8.84 -3.34
C SER A 20 18.76 8.38 -4.41
N PRO A 21 19.16 8.42 -5.71
CA PRO A 21 18.33 7.85 -6.76
C PRO A 21 18.14 6.36 -6.52
N ILE A 22 17.08 5.81 -7.09
CA ILE A 22 16.86 4.37 -7.08
C ILE A 22 18.05 3.71 -7.77
N SER A 23 18.73 2.84 -7.04
CA SER A 23 19.89 2.12 -7.54
C SER A 23 19.52 0.67 -7.82
N GLU A 24 19.98 0.12 -8.93
CA GLU A 24 19.88 -1.31 -9.20
C GLU A 24 20.63 -2.15 -8.16
N LYS A 25 21.62 -1.58 -7.51
CA LYS A 25 22.37 -2.21 -6.41
C LYS A 25 21.57 -2.20 -5.11
N TYR A 26 20.48 -1.46 -5.05
CA TYR A 26 19.64 -1.37 -3.86
C TYR A 26 18.80 -2.64 -3.71
N LYS A 27 19.22 -3.52 -2.83
CA LYS A 27 18.58 -4.81 -2.58
C LYS A 27 18.01 -4.87 -1.15
N GLY A 28 17.00 -4.04 -0.86
CA GLY A 28 16.36 -4.03 0.45
C GLY A 28 17.18 -3.39 1.56
N LYS A 29 18.20 -2.63 1.23
CA LYS A 29 18.90 -1.75 2.17
C LYS A 29 18.23 -0.39 2.19
N THR A 30 18.28 0.29 3.32
CA THR A 30 17.80 1.68 3.40
C THR A 30 18.66 2.54 2.46
N PRO A 31 18.07 3.27 1.52
CA PRO A 31 18.83 4.22 0.73
C PRO A 31 19.37 5.32 1.63
N GLU A 32 20.49 5.89 1.24
CA GLU A 32 21.01 7.07 1.91
C GLU A 32 20.04 8.21 1.68
N ILE A 33 19.43 8.67 2.74
CA ILE A 33 18.56 9.84 2.76
C ILE A 33 19.34 10.95 3.42
N ASN A 34 19.39 12.12 2.78
CA ASN A 34 19.95 13.28 3.45
C ASN A 34 18.95 13.78 4.50
N LEU A 35 19.23 13.46 5.77
CA LEU A 35 18.38 13.80 6.90
C LEU A 35 18.55 15.26 7.40
N ASN A 36 19.32 16.09 6.71
CA ASN A 36 19.48 17.51 7.11
C ASN A 36 18.11 18.24 7.21
N ASN A 37 17.10 17.75 6.47
CA ASN A 37 15.72 18.20 6.56
C ASN A 37 14.81 17.19 7.28
N GLY A 38 15.37 16.26 8.05
CA GLY A 38 14.69 15.07 8.57
C GLY A 38 13.50 15.31 9.48
N LYS A 39 13.40 16.46 10.14
CA LYS A 39 12.27 16.77 11.03
C LYS A 39 10.92 16.84 10.31
N ASN A 40 10.92 17.16 9.01
CA ASN A 40 9.70 17.33 8.20
C ASN A 40 9.61 16.34 7.03
N LEU A 41 10.46 15.32 7.03
CA LEU A 41 10.48 14.32 5.97
C LEU A 41 9.29 13.38 6.10
N THR A 42 8.48 13.28 5.05
CA THR A 42 7.37 12.34 4.96
C THR A 42 7.70 11.26 3.92
N ILE A 43 7.58 10.01 4.32
CA ILE A 43 7.83 8.86 3.45
C ILE A 43 6.54 8.06 3.30
N ILE A 44 6.21 7.72 2.06
CA ILE A 44 5.08 6.86 1.73
C ILE A 44 5.64 5.58 1.15
N ILE A 45 5.47 4.47 1.86
CA ILE A 45 5.89 3.15 1.40
C ILE A 45 4.74 2.55 0.60
N PHE A 46 4.94 2.39 -0.70
CA PHE A 46 3.94 1.80 -1.60
C PHE A 46 4.21 0.33 -1.85
N SER A 47 3.18 -0.50 -1.66
CA SER A 47 3.17 -1.94 -1.92
C SER A 47 2.24 -2.25 -3.09
N HIS A 48 2.78 -2.90 -4.11
CA HIS A 48 2.04 -3.28 -5.32
C HIS A 48 1.09 -4.48 -5.09
N GLY A 49 0.25 -4.75 -6.08
CA GLY A 49 -0.68 -5.87 -6.06
C GLY A 49 -0.02 -7.24 -6.14
N THR A 50 -0.83 -8.28 -6.24
CA THR A 50 -0.40 -9.67 -6.33
C THR A 50 0.49 -9.91 -7.54
N THR A 51 1.52 -10.73 -7.37
CA THR A 51 2.43 -11.13 -8.44
C THR A 51 2.59 -12.64 -8.48
N ARG A 52 2.60 -13.17 -9.68
CA ARG A 52 2.80 -14.62 -9.91
C ARG A 52 4.29 -14.92 -10.10
N PRO A 53 4.75 -16.14 -9.74
CA PRO A 53 6.17 -16.51 -9.82
C PRO A 53 6.81 -16.30 -11.19
N GLN A 54 6.03 -16.55 -12.26
CA GLN A 54 6.50 -16.49 -13.63
C GLN A 54 6.66 -15.05 -14.19
N LYS A 55 6.21 -14.05 -13.45
CA LYS A 55 6.27 -12.66 -13.94
C LYS A 55 7.64 -12.06 -13.74
N LYS A 56 8.36 -11.90 -14.84
CA LYS A 56 9.56 -11.05 -14.89
C LYS A 56 9.14 -9.57 -14.88
N GLU A 57 9.96 -8.71 -14.33
CA GLU A 57 9.73 -7.26 -14.32
C GLU A 57 8.37 -6.86 -13.72
N LYS A 58 7.89 -7.61 -12.75
CA LYS A 58 6.57 -7.39 -12.13
C LYS A 58 6.36 -5.97 -11.61
N CYS A 59 7.40 -5.35 -11.09
CA CYS A 59 7.32 -4.02 -10.48
C CYS A 59 7.30 -2.88 -11.50
N THR A 60 7.51 -3.15 -12.78
CA THR A 60 7.43 -2.16 -13.85
C THR A 60 6.14 -2.24 -14.66
N LYS A 61 5.27 -3.20 -14.35
CA LYS A 61 3.98 -3.33 -15.03
C LYS A 61 3.05 -2.18 -14.67
N SER A 62 2.24 -1.75 -15.65
CA SER A 62 1.33 -0.62 -15.49
C SER A 62 0.35 -0.78 -14.31
N TYR A 63 -0.10 -2.00 -14.07
CA TYR A 63 -1.02 -2.32 -12.95
C TYR A 63 -0.32 -2.48 -11.59
N ASN A 64 1.00 -2.37 -11.54
CA ASN A 64 1.80 -2.39 -10.31
C ASN A 64 2.52 -1.07 -10.04
N LYS A 65 2.29 -0.05 -10.84
CA LYS A 65 2.82 1.29 -10.58
C LYS A 65 2.05 1.98 -9.44
N ILE A 66 2.61 3.04 -8.94
CA ILE A 66 1.91 3.90 -7.98
C ILE A 66 0.74 4.60 -8.71
N PRO A 67 -0.49 4.53 -8.18
CA PRO A 67 -1.64 5.20 -8.80
C PRO A 67 -1.40 6.70 -9.00
N ASP A 68 -1.85 7.23 -10.14
CA ASP A 68 -1.63 8.65 -10.49
C ASP A 68 -2.23 9.59 -9.44
N SER A 69 -3.38 9.27 -8.88
CA SER A 69 -4.00 10.07 -7.83
C SER A 69 -3.16 10.15 -6.55
N LEU A 70 -2.50 9.06 -6.19
CA LEU A 70 -1.63 9.00 -5.01
C LEU A 70 -0.36 9.85 -5.21
N ARG A 71 0.11 9.95 -6.45
CA ARG A 71 1.31 10.70 -6.80
C ARG A 71 1.20 12.20 -6.49
N VAL A 72 0.00 12.73 -6.28
CA VAL A 72 -0.19 14.12 -5.83
C VAL A 72 0.58 14.42 -4.55
N LEU A 73 0.80 13.42 -3.70
CA LEU A 73 1.54 13.59 -2.45
C LEU A 73 3.02 13.94 -2.69
N ALA A 74 3.58 13.56 -3.83
CA ALA A 74 4.95 13.93 -4.21
C ALA A 74 5.10 15.42 -4.50
N THR A 75 4.00 16.16 -4.71
CA THR A 75 4.02 17.62 -4.88
C THR A 75 4.12 18.37 -3.55
N ILE A 76 3.89 17.68 -2.44
CA ILE A 76 4.03 18.25 -1.10
C ILE A 76 5.50 18.30 -0.72
N ASN A 77 5.94 19.42 -0.18
CA ASN A 77 7.34 19.60 0.20
C ASN A 77 7.83 18.49 1.16
N ASN A 78 9.02 17.99 0.93
CA ASN A 78 9.67 16.94 1.72
C ASN A 78 8.86 15.64 1.82
N THR A 79 8.06 15.30 0.81
CA THR A 79 7.26 14.08 0.73
C THR A 79 7.77 13.21 -0.41
N TYR A 80 8.10 11.95 -0.10
CA TYR A 80 8.75 11.05 -1.02
C TYR A 80 8.11 9.67 -0.98
N PHE A 81 8.16 8.98 -2.12
CA PHE A 81 7.69 7.61 -2.25
C PHE A 81 8.85 6.62 -2.20
N TYR A 82 8.68 5.60 -1.37
CA TYR A 82 9.50 4.41 -1.40
C TYR A 82 8.67 3.28 -2.02
N TYR A 83 9.11 2.77 -3.15
CA TYR A 83 8.45 1.64 -3.81
C TYR A 83 9.02 0.34 -3.27
N LEU A 84 8.16 -0.48 -2.65
CA LEU A 84 8.54 -1.80 -2.15
C LEU A 84 8.21 -2.85 -3.20
N CYS A 85 9.23 -3.31 -3.91
CA CYS A 85 9.10 -4.42 -4.85
C CYS A 85 9.22 -5.73 -4.07
N SER A 86 8.10 -6.40 -3.85
CA SER A 86 8.06 -7.61 -3.04
C SER A 86 8.76 -8.79 -3.72
N LYS A 87 9.52 -9.55 -2.95
CA LYS A 87 10.05 -10.85 -3.36
C LYS A 87 9.08 -11.98 -3.06
N ALA A 88 8.04 -11.72 -2.23
CA ALA A 88 7.00 -12.68 -1.94
C ALA A 88 6.03 -12.78 -3.11
N VAL A 89 5.78 -13.98 -3.58
CA VAL A 89 4.89 -14.25 -4.70
C VAL A 89 3.68 -15.06 -4.24
N ASP A 90 2.56 -14.85 -4.91
CA ASP A 90 1.37 -15.67 -4.69
C ASP A 90 1.58 -17.02 -5.37
N GLY A 91 1.53 -18.04 -4.61
CA GLY A 91 1.71 -19.40 -5.13
C GLY A 91 2.20 -20.33 -4.04
N GLY A 92 1.99 -21.59 -4.23
CA GLY A 92 2.38 -22.60 -3.29
C GLY A 92 1.45 -22.68 -2.08
N LYS A 93 1.85 -22.12 -0.94
CA LYS A 93 1.05 -22.19 0.28
C LYS A 93 0.04 -21.04 0.36
N ILE A 94 -1.14 -21.37 0.76
CA ILE A 94 -2.34 -20.55 0.83
C ILE A 94 -2.09 -19.23 1.57
N GLY A 95 -2.04 -18.11 0.84
CA GLY A 95 -1.99 -16.78 1.40
C GLY A 95 -0.78 -16.42 2.24
N SER A 96 0.19 -17.31 2.39
CA SER A 96 1.38 -17.07 3.21
C SER A 96 2.24 -15.89 2.70
N TYR A 97 2.11 -15.52 1.44
CA TYR A 97 2.82 -14.39 0.86
C TYR A 97 2.46 -13.05 1.53
N ILE A 98 1.25 -12.91 2.06
CA ILE A 98 0.84 -11.71 2.82
C ILE A 98 1.72 -11.54 4.06
N TYR A 99 1.99 -12.61 4.79
CA TYR A 99 2.86 -12.57 5.98
C TYR A 99 4.32 -12.26 5.62
N LYS A 100 4.78 -12.79 4.50
CA LYS A 100 6.12 -12.45 3.98
C LYS A 100 6.22 -10.97 3.62
N ARG A 101 5.19 -10.43 2.98
CA ARG A 101 5.12 -9.00 2.64
C ARG A 101 5.09 -8.11 3.90
N LYS A 102 4.39 -8.52 4.94
CA LYS A 102 4.43 -7.83 6.26
C LYS A 102 5.86 -7.72 6.77
N LYS A 103 6.62 -8.80 6.72
CA LYS A 103 8.03 -8.79 7.14
C LYS A 103 8.87 -7.84 6.29
N GLU A 104 8.66 -7.80 4.98
CA GLU A 104 9.33 -6.86 4.09
C GLU A 104 9.05 -5.40 4.45
N ILE A 105 7.79 -5.07 4.72
CA ILE A 105 7.39 -3.73 5.17
C ILE A 105 8.05 -3.38 6.51
N ASN A 106 8.05 -4.31 7.46
CA ASN A 106 8.70 -4.12 8.76
C ASN A 106 10.19 -3.81 8.63
N VAL A 107 10.89 -4.50 7.76
CA VAL A 107 12.32 -4.24 7.49
C VAL A 107 12.52 -2.79 7.03
N VAL A 108 11.70 -2.32 6.08
CA VAL A 108 11.79 -0.94 5.57
C VAL A 108 11.45 0.07 6.68
N LEU A 109 10.40 -0.17 7.44
CA LEU A 109 10.01 0.68 8.57
C LEU A 109 11.17 0.82 9.58
N ASP A 110 11.74 -0.30 10.01
CA ASP A 110 12.82 -0.32 10.98
C ASP A 110 14.06 0.41 10.46
N GLN A 111 14.37 0.25 9.18
CA GLN A 111 15.50 0.95 8.55
C GLN A 111 15.25 2.47 8.49
N LEU A 112 14.08 2.91 8.07
CA LEU A 112 13.73 4.34 8.03
C LEU A 112 13.78 4.97 9.42
N ILE A 113 13.23 4.30 10.41
CA ILE A 113 13.27 4.77 11.80
C ILE A 113 14.70 4.83 12.32
N SER A 114 15.52 3.83 12.01
CA SER A 114 16.92 3.79 12.43
C SER A 114 17.76 4.95 11.90
N VAL A 115 17.40 5.50 10.75
CA VAL A 115 18.07 6.67 10.17
C VAL A 115 17.37 8.00 10.53
N GLY A 116 16.41 7.98 11.44
CA GLY A 116 15.80 9.16 12.04
C GLY A 116 14.47 9.62 11.46
N VAL A 117 13.85 8.86 10.55
CA VAL A 117 12.50 9.20 10.09
C VAL A 117 11.51 8.87 11.21
N LYS A 118 10.68 9.84 11.57
CA LYS A 118 9.72 9.66 12.67
C LYS A 118 8.53 8.80 12.21
N PRO A 119 8.06 7.86 13.03
CA PRO A 119 6.89 7.04 12.70
C PRO A 119 5.67 7.84 12.23
N LYS A 120 5.36 8.96 12.89
CA LYS A 120 4.24 9.82 12.49
C LYS A 120 4.34 10.39 11.07
N ASN A 121 5.52 10.38 10.48
CA ASN A 121 5.79 10.86 9.13
C ASN A 121 5.95 9.74 8.10
N ILE A 122 5.69 8.50 8.48
CA ILE A 122 5.70 7.34 7.58
C ILE A 122 4.27 6.88 7.35
N PHE A 123 3.90 6.75 6.08
CA PHE A 123 2.58 6.25 5.67
C PHE A 123 2.77 5.00 4.84
N LEU A 124 1.86 4.04 5.00
CA LEU A 124 1.78 2.90 4.10
C LEU A 124 0.75 3.21 3.01
N ALA A 125 0.99 2.68 1.83
CA ALA A 125 0.02 2.72 0.74
C ALA A 125 0.11 1.43 -0.07
N GLY A 126 -0.95 1.12 -0.80
CA GLY A 126 -0.93 -0.06 -1.64
C GLY A 126 -2.19 -0.26 -2.45
N HIS A 127 -2.08 -1.12 -3.44
CA HIS A 127 -3.18 -1.56 -4.29
C HIS A 127 -3.36 -3.06 -4.15
N SER A 128 -4.59 -3.53 -4.11
CA SER A 128 -4.93 -4.96 -4.07
C SER A 128 -4.23 -5.67 -2.89
N ALA A 129 -3.40 -6.68 -3.15
CA ALA A 129 -2.64 -7.40 -2.11
C ALA A 129 -1.72 -6.47 -1.32
N GLY A 130 -1.17 -5.43 -1.95
CA GLY A 130 -0.38 -4.41 -1.26
C GLY A 130 -1.22 -3.57 -0.31
N GLY A 131 -2.44 -3.23 -0.69
CA GLY A 131 -3.40 -2.57 0.18
C GLY A 131 -3.84 -3.45 1.34
N TRP A 132 -4.14 -4.71 1.06
CA TRP A 132 -4.50 -5.69 2.08
C TRP A 132 -3.38 -5.89 3.11
N THR A 133 -2.14 -6.03 2.63
CA THR A 133 -0.98 -6.16 3.49
C THR A 133 -0.79 -4.93 4.38
N SER A 134 -0.99 -3.73 3.84
CA SER A 134 -0.92 -2.48 4.62
C SER A 134 -1.95 -2.46 5.75
N LEU A 135 -3.17 -2.94 5.50
CA LEU A 135 -4.18 -3.09 6.55
C LEU A 135 -3.81 -4.17 7.58
N MET A 136 -3.07 -5.19 7.16
CA MET A 136 -2.57 -6.23 8.07
C MET A 136 -1.40 -5.78 8.94
N MET A 137 -0.88 -4.56 8.71
CA MET A 137 0.23 -3.97 9.48
C MET A 137 -0.22 -3.14 10.70
N MET A 138 -1.52 -3.08 10.99
CA MET A 138 -2.05 -2.16 12.00
C MET A 138 -1.71 -2.52 13.45
N ASP A 139 -1.13 -3.70 13.69
CA ASP A 139 -0.48 -4.03 14.95
C ASP A 139 0.74 -3.13 15.23
N GLU A 140 1.31 -2.49 14.22
CA GLU A 140 2.46 -1.60 14.30
C GLU A 140 2.11 -0.11 14.09
N VAL A 141 0.84 0.22 13.89
CA VAL A 141 0.41 1.62 13.69
C VAL A 141 0.71 2.45 14.94
N GLU A 142 1.05 3.72 14.74
CA GLU A 142 1.52 4.66 15.74
C GLU A 142 2.93 4.36 16.28
N LYS A 143 3.30 3.09 16.40
CA LYS A 143 4.66 2.68 16.80
C LYS A 143 5.68 2.85 15.69
N LYS A 144 5.32 2.47 14.46
CA LYS A 144 6.25 2.46 13.32
C LYS A 144 5.78 3.28 12.11
N PHE A 145 4.49 3.58 12.01
CA PHE A 145 3.93 4.41 10.94
C PHE A 145 2.65 5.11 11.40
N ASN A 146 2.22 6.09 10.61
CA ASN A 146 1.06 6.92 10.95
C ASN A 146 -0.27 6.25 10.60
N SER A 147 -0.44 5.88 9.34
CA SER A 147 -1.69 5.33 8.80
C SER A 147 -1.46 4.80 7.39
N ALA A 148 -2.51 4.29 6.76
CA ALA A 148 -2.42 3.72 5.42
C ALA A 148 -3.43 4.35 4.46
N ILE A 149 -3.05 4.45 3.18
CA ILE A 149 -3.91 4.85 2.06
C ILE A 149 -3.93 3.67 1.09
N VAL A 150 -5.07 3.02 0.95
CA VAL A 150 -5.17 1.78 0.21
C VAL A 150 -6.26 1.82 -0.87
N PHE A 151 -5.97 1.19 -2.00
CA PHE A 151 -6.83 1.12 -3.17
C PHE A 151 -7.25 -0.32 -3.42
N ALA A 152 -8.55 -0.58 -3.48
CA ALA A 152 -9.10 -1.90 -3.76
C ALA A 152 -8.39 -3.02 -2.99
N PRO A 153 -8.26 -2.91 -1.65
CA PRO A 153 -7.53 -3.93 -0.89
C PRO A 153 -8.19 -5.28 -1.08
N ALA A 154 -7.39 -6.29 -1.41
CA ALA A 154 -7.91 -7.61 -1.70
C ALA A 154 -6.86 -8.70 -1.50
N PHE A 155 -7.38 -9.85 -1.09
CA PHE A 155 -6.63 -11.08 -0.94
C PHE A 155 -7.56 -12.24 -1.33
N ALA A 156 -7.00 -13.35 -1.80
CA ALA A 156 -7.70 -14.60 -2.07
C ALA A 156 -8.50 -14.67 -3.39
N GLY A 157 -8.13 -13.89 -4.38
CA GLY A 157 -8.69 -14.00 -5.73
C GLY A 157 -10.12 -13.45 -5.88
N PRO A 158 -10.69 -13.51 -7.10
CA PRO A 158 -12.03 -13.02 -7.36
C PRO A 158 -13.11 -13.91 -6.70
N ARG A 159 -14.24 -13.28 -6.36
CA ARG A 159 -15.38 -13.99 -5.76
C ARG A 159 -15.88 -15.15 -6.60
N SER A 160 -15.88 -15.00 -7.92
CA SER A 160 -16.32 -16.04 -8.86
C SER A 160 -15.49 -17.31 -8.79
N GLU A 161 -14.28 -17.25 -8.28
CA GLU A 161 -13.35 -18.38 -8.16
C GLU A 161 -13.36 -19.03 -6.77
N ILE A 162 -14.32 -18.70 -5.93
CA ILE A 162 -14.39 -19.23 -4.55
C ILE A 162 -14.40 -20.77 -4.50
N ASN A 163 -15.05 -21.42 -5.45
CA ASN A 163 -15.10 -22.87 -5.51
C ASN A 163 -13.88 -23.49 -6.17
N LYS A 164 -13.15 -22.72 -6.99
CA LYS A 164 -11.89 -23.15 -7.60
C LYS A 164 -10.73 -23.12 -6.62
N TYR A 165 -10.71 -22.10 -5.75
CA TYR A 165 -9.67 -21.89 -4.75
C TYR A 165 -10.26 -21.70 -3.35
N PRO A 166 -11.00 -22.71 -2.83
CA PRO A 166 -11.75 -22.54 -1.59
C PRO A 166 -10.86 -22.23 -0.37
N LYS A 167 -9.68 -22.80 -0.33
CA LYS A 167 -8.74 -22.60 0.79
C LYS A 167 -8.36 -21.14 0.99
N TRP A 168 -8.27 -20.39 -0.09
CA TRP A 168 -7.93 -18.95 -0.02
C TRP A 168 -9.07 -18.14 0.55
N ARG A 169 -10.27 -18.31 0.00
CA ARG A 169 -11.39 -17.43 0.29
C ARG A 169 -12.24 -17.90 1.46
N LYS A 170 -12.44 -19.21 1.59
CA LYS A 170 -13.26 -19.79 2.67
C LYS A 170 -12.49 -20.02 3.97
N GLU A 171 -11.18 -20.24 3.89
CA GLU A 171 -10.36 -20.58 5.06
C GLU A 171 -9.39 -19.46 5.43
N GLU A 172 -8.49 -19.06 4.54
CA GLU A 172 -7.42 -18.12 4.88
C GLU A 172 -7.90 -16.67 5.01
N ARG A 173 -8.81 -16.23 4.13
CA ARG A 173 -9.35 -14.86 4.23
C ARG A 173 -10.01 -14.61 5.60
N PRO A 174 -10.88 -15.49 6.11
CA PRO A 174 -11.43 -15.31 7.46
C PRO A 174 -10.38 -15.25 8.56
N ARG A 175 -9.30 -16.04 8.47
CA ARG A 175 -8.20 -15.97 9.43
C ARG A 175 -7.50 -14.63 9.40
N GLN A 176 -7.25 -14.09 8.22
CA GLN A 176 -6.60 -12.79 8.06
C GLN A 176 -7.54 -11.66 8.51
N VAL A 177 -8.81 -11.72 8.21
CA VAL A 177 -9.82 -10.77 8.70
C VAL A 177 -9.82 -10.76 10.23
N LYS A 178 -9.79 -11.94 10.85
CA LYS A 178 -9.73 -12.06 12.30
C LYS A 178 -8.48 -11.37 12.87
N LYS A 179 -7.31 -11.66 12.33
CA LYS A 179 -6.05 -11.01 12.74
C LYS A 179 -6.08 -9.50 12.51
N MET A 180 -6.59 -9.06 11.37
CA MET A 180 -6.72 -7.64 11.03
C MET A 180 -7.58 -6.89 12.04
N THR A 181 -8.64 -7.52 12.55
CA THR A 181 -9.62 -6.89 13.43
C THR A 181 -9.41 -7.16 14.92
N GLU A 182 -8.34 -7.86 15.30
CA GLU A 182 -7.92 -8.04 16.69
C GLU A 182 -7.07 -6.86 17.21
N VAL A 183 -6.65 -5.96 16.32
CA VAL A 183 -5.82 -4.82 16.69
C VAL A 183 -6.66 -3.73 17.38
N LYS A 184 -5.99 -2.90 18.18
CA LYS A 184 -6.62 -1.81 18.92
C LYS A 184 -7.24 -0.77 17.98
N VAL A 185 -6.55 -0.44 16.88
CA VAL A 185 -6.98 0.59 15.94
C VAL A 185 -6.50 0.27 14.53
N ILE A 186 -7.35 0.55 13.55
CA ILE A 186 -6.98 0.65 12.14
C ILE A 186 -7.12 2.12 11.75
N LYS A 187 -6.05 2.71 11.23
CA LYS A 187 -6.01 4.09 10.75
C LYS A 187 -5.76 4.07 9.24
N ALA A 188 -6.81 4.27 8.48
CA ALA A 188 -6.71 4.13 7.03
C ALA A 188 -7.72 4.95 6.25
N LEU A 189 -7.32 5.35 5.05
CA LEU A 189 -8.19 5.80 3.97
C LEU A 189 -8.30 4.65 2.97
N ILE A 190 -9.50 4.16 2.73
CA ILE A 190 -9.77 3.00 1.87
C ILE A 190 -10.60 3.45 0.68
N PHE A 191 -10.08 3.23 -0.53
CA PHE A 191 -10.84 3.34 -1.77
C PHE A 191 -11.36 1.97 -2.14
N ALA A 192 -12.68 1.80 -2.12
CA ALA A 192 -13.37 0.58 -2.50
C ALA A 192 -14.27 0.86 -3.71
N TYR A 193 -14.30 -0.02 -4.68
CA TYR A 193 -15.02 0.20 -5.93
C TYR A 193 -16.21 -0.75 -6.05
N GLU A 194 -17.37 -0.20 -6.41
CA GLU A 194 -18.65 -0.93 -6.42
C GLU A 194 -18.67 -2.10 -7.41
N ASP A 195 -17.91 -1.99 -8.49
CA ASP A 195 -17.79 -2.99 -9.54
C ASP A 195 -16.54 -3.90 -9.41
N ASP A 196 -15.85 -3.84 -8.27
CA ASP A 196 -14.69 -4.68 -8.00
C ASP A 196 -15.10 -6.15 -7.82
N ARG A 197 -14.54 -7.03 -8.64
CA ARG A 197 -14.83 -8.47 -8.58
C ARG A 197 -14.12 -9.20 -7.43
N PHE A 198 -13.15 -8.55 -6.79
CA PHE A 198 -12.43 -9.13 -5.64
C PHE A 198 -13.10 -8.78 -4.31
N ASN A 199 -13.27 -7.49 -4.02
CA ASN A 199 -13.99 -6.99 -2.85
C ASN A 199 -14.81 -5.77 -3.21
N ARG A 200 -16.12 -5.85 -3.04
CA ARG A 200 -17.02 -4.70 -3.09
C ARG A 200 -16.92 -3.91 -1.79
N PRO A 201 -17.40 -2.65 -1.75
CA PRO A 201 -17.42 -1.87 -0.51
C PRO A 201 -18.05 -2.61 0.67
N GLU A 202 -19.16 -3.31 0.46
CA GLU A 202 -19.84 -4.05 1.54
C GLU A 202 -18.99 -5.20 2.11
N GLU A 203 -18.07 -5.75 1.34
CA GLU A 203 -17.13 -6.80 1.81
C GLU A 203 -15.95 -6.24 2.63
N LEU A 204 -15.79 -4.91 2.63
CA LEU A 204 -14.75 -4.18 3.38
C LEU A 204 -15.37 -3.32 4.49
N MET A 205 -16.69 -3.20 4.53
CA MET A 205 -17.40 -2.34 5.47
C MET A 205 -17.16 -2.72 6.93
N PHE A 206 -16.84 -3.99 7.21
CA PHE A 206 -16.51 -4.44 8.57
C PHE A 206 -15.37 -3.64 9.20
N ILE A 207 -14.43 -3.15 8.37
CA ILE A 207 -13.31 -2.33 8.85
C ILE A 207 -13.82 -0.97 9.32
N LYS A 208 -14.67 -0.32 8.54
CA LYS A 208 -15.28 0.97 8.89
C LYS A 208 -16.21 0.85 10.08
N GLU A 209 -16.98 -0.22 10.15
CA GLU A 209 -17.93 -0.46 11.26
C GLU A 209 -17.21 -0.66 12.59
N GLN A 210 -16.09 -1.37 12.58
CA GLN A 210 -15.32 -1.63 13.80
C GLN A 210 -14.47 -0.43 14.22
N TYR A 211 -13.96 0.35 13.27
CA TYR A 211 -13.09 1.50 13.53
C TYR A 211 -13.64 2.78 12.89
N PRO A 212 -14.87 3.21 13.29
CA PRO A 212 -15.58 4.27 12.57
C PRO A 212 -14.90 5.64 12.63
N ASN A 213 -14.12 5.91 13.68
CA ASN A 213 -13.50 7.21 13.90
C ASN A 213 -12.12 7.36 13.23
N THR A 214 -11.52 6.25 12.81
CA THR A 214 -10.14 6.22 12.31
C THR A 214 -10.01 5.63 10.90
N VAL A 215 -11.11 5.08 10.38
CA VAL A 215 -11.19 4.59 9.00
C VAL A 215 -12.13 5.47 8.20
N GLU A 216 -11.61 6.00 7.09
CA GLU A 216 -12.40 6.69 6.07
C GLU A 216 -12.52 5.77 4.86
N MET A 217 -13.74 5.55 4.37
CA MET A 217 -13.99 4.72 3.19
C MET A 217 -14.66 5.55 2.10
N VAL A 218 -14.08 5.50 0.90
CA VAL A 218 -14.60 6.20 -0.29
C VAL A 218 -14.98 5.16 -1.32
N ASN A 219 -16.24 5.23 -1.77
CA ASN A 219 -16.81 4.27 -2.71
C ASN A 219 -17.32 4.98 -3.95
N TYR A 220 -16.98 4.47 -5.12
CA TYR A 220 -17.59 4.90 -6.38
C TYR A 220 -17.40 3.84 -7.48
N ASN A 221 -18.03 4.09 -8.61
CA ASN A 221 -18.01 3.18 -9.75
C ASN A 221 -17.60 3.93 -11.01
N CYS A 222 -16.42 3.56 -11.55
CA CYS A 222 -15.91 4.09 -12.82
C CYS A 222 -16.09 3.11 -13.98
N GLY A 223 -16.67 1.94 -13.73
CA GLY A 223 -16.74 0.88 -14.74
C GLY A 223 -15.39 0.22 -15.04
N LYS A 224 -14.39 0.42 -14.18
CA LYS A 224 -13.03 -0.12 -14.32
C LYS A 224 -12.69 -1.20 -13.27
N GLY A 225 -13.63 -1.49 -12.38
CA GLY A 225 -13.52 -2.55 -11.40
C GLY A 225 -12.32 -2.41 -10.50
N HIS A 226 -11.62 -3.52 -10.31
CA HIS A 226 -10.47 -3.63 -9.42
C HIS A 226 -9.31 -2.67 -9.76
N ASN A 227 -9.19 -2.27 -11.03
CA ASN A 227 -8.13 -1.41 -11.51
C ASN A 227 -8.53 0.07 -11.61
N THR A 228 -9.61 0.46 -10.97
CA THR A 228 -10.09 1.85 -10.97
C THR A 228 -9.03 2.84 -10.50
N GLY A 229 -8.18 2.47 -9.55
CA GLY A 229 -7.06 3.31 -9.10
C GLY A 229 -6.10 3.72 -10.22
N TYR A 230 -6.05 2.96 -11.31
CA TYR A 230 -5.23 3.25 -12.50
C TYR A 230 -6.02 3.88 -13.66
N ASN A 231 -7.33 3.99 -13.53
CA ASN A 231 -8.25 4.55 -14.54
C ASN A 231 -9.37 5.30 -13.83
N ASP A 232 -9.00 6.21 -12.95
CA ASP A 232 -9.92 6.89 -12.05
C ASP A 232 -10.72 7.97 -12.77
N CYS A 233 -12.04 7.76 -12.90
CA CYS A 233 -12.95 8.73 -13.49
C CYS A 233 -13.19 9.95 -12.59
N LYS A 234 -12.78 9.88 -11.34
CA LYS A 234 -12.88 10.97 -10.35
C LYS A 234 -11.50 11.39 -9.82
N ILE A 235 -10.50 11.34 -10.67
CA ILE A 235 -9.10 11.56 -10.27
C ILE A 235 -8.89 12.90 -9.55
N SER A 236 -9.54 13.98 -9.98
CA SER A 236 -9.44 15.27 -9.32
C SER A 236 -9.94 15.22 -7.87
N ASP A 237 -11.08 14.59 -7.65
CA ASP A 237 -11.65 14.42 -6.31
C ASP A 237 -10.78 13.50 -5.45
N THR A 238 -10.31 12.41 -6.03
CA THR A 238 -9.42 11.44 -5.35
C THR A 238 -8.14 12.13 -4.88
N LYS A 239 -7.51 12.95 -5.72
CA LYS A 239 -6.32 13.73 -5.34
C LYS A 239 -6.59 14.65 -4.16
N LYS A 240 -7.73 15.35 -4.15
CA LYS A 240 -8.12 16.25 -3.05
C LYS A 240 -8.34 15.47 -1.75
N ILE A 241 -9.02 14.33 -1.82
CA ILE A 241 -9.28 13.46 -0.67
C ILE A 241 -7.96 12.96 -0.07
N ILE A 242 -7.06 12.47 -0.89
CA ILE A 242 -5.76 11.95 -0.47
C ILE A 242 -4.91 13.04 0.20
N LYS A 243 -4.83 14.21 -0.43
CA LYS A 243 -4.06 15.34 0.10
C LYS A 243 -4.61 15.80 1.45
N ARG A 244 -5.94 15.95 1.55
CA ARG A 244 -6.61 16.31 2.80
C ARG A 244 -6.37 15.26 3.88
N TYR A 245 -6.46 13.99 3.53
CA TYR A 245 -6.21 12.90 4.47
C TYR A 245 -4.80 13.00 5.07
N LEU A 246 -3.79 13.13 4.24
CA LEU A 246 -2.40 13.27 4.72
C LEU A 246 -2.25 14.47 5.65
N GLU A 247 -2.78 15.62 5.27
CA GLU A 247 -2.71 16.86 6.06
C GLU A 247 -3.40 16.71 7.43
N ASN A 248 -4.52 16.01 7.48
CA ASN A 248 -5.27 15.79 8.71
C ASN A 248 -4.63 14.75 9.65
N GLN A 249 -3.78 13.88 9.12
CA GLN A 249 -3.11 12.85 9.91
C GLN A 249 -1.79 13.34 10.55
N LYS A 250 -1.28 14.44 10.10
CA LYS A 250 -0.01 14.99 10.62
C LYS A 250 -0.17 15.82 11.89
#